data_eeb0d2a58fca75686d41847e31394bb1
#
_entry.id   eeb0d2a58fca75686d41847e31394bb1
#
_cell.length_a   1.000
_cell.length_b   1.000
_cell.length_c   1.000
_cell.angle_alpha   90.00
_cell.angle_beta   90.00
_cell.angle_gamma   90.00
#
_symmetry.space_group_name_H-M   'P 1'
#
loop_
_entity.id
_entity.type
_entity.pdbx_description
1 polymer ?
#
loop_
_entity_poly.entity_id
_entity_poly.type
_entity_poly.pdbx_seq_one_letter_code
_entity_poly.pdbx_strand_id
1 'polypeptide(L)'
;MLREFLEKLEQLVNVDSWSHDPAGISAVADVITAWFEELGWQVLRHDVGAETGPLLEITNRGSVRFDAVLLGHMDTVFPTGTAAERPFRADGSRAYGPGVSDMKAGLVTMYFVAKALSADPENAPAVCMLCNPDEEIGSRRSMEKMCEITARSPRLYVLESPEGGIHCHARKGIRSVEAVFRGQAAHAGNLLETPGASAILEAARWTEFFCGLVDREKEITANVGVIEGGLASNVVPDYARVRGEVRTNTPEDMETTVEKIRQRAANPATPGVTVEVRIGAGRPPLVPSAGTLAEIPRAEAIAASLGQSFRVEKCGGVTDANNLCAVLPELICLDDMGPAGGGFHAPEEYLDIASVEPCVAFLTALVKDL
;
A
#
# COMPACT_ATOMS: atom_id res chain seq x y z
N MET A 1 29.05 0.02 4.99
CA MET A 1 27.77 -0.14 4.32
C MET A 1 26.78 0.92 4.84
N LEU A 2 26.52 1.01 6.15
CA LEU A 2 25.50 1.91 6.73
C LEU A 2 25.67 3.39 6.32
N ARG A 3 26.88 3.94 6.39
CA ARG A 3 27.13 5.33 5.98
C ARG A 3 26.69 5.60 4.54
N GLU A 4 27.09 4.75 3.60
CA GLU A 4 26.71 4.87 2.18
C GLU A 4 25.20 4.71 1.98
N PHE A 5 24.56 3.84 2.78
CA PHE A 5 23.10 3.69 2.77
C PHE A 5 22.40 4.99 3.17
N LEU A 6 22.82 5.63 4.25
CA LEU A 6 22.23 6.89 4.71
C LEU A 6 22.50 8.03 3.74
N GLU A 7 23.68 8.09 3.11
CA GLU A 7 23.99 9.08 2.06
C GLU A 7 23.10 8.92 0.83
N LYS A 8 22.79 7.69 0.40
CA LYS A 8 21.85 7.44 -0.70
C LYS A 8 20.39 7.71 -0.29
N LEU A 9 20.02 7.36 0.93
CA LEU A 9 18.68 7.63 1.45
C LEU A 9 18.42 9.14 1.54
N GLU A 10 19.40 9.92 2.00
CA GLU A 10 19.33 11.39 2.01
C GLU A 10 19.09 11.96 0.61
N GLN A 11 19.72 11.41 -0.43
CA GLN A 11 19.51 11.84 -1.82
C GLN A 11 18.05 11.66 -2.24
N LEU A 12 17.41 10.52 -1.89
CA LEU A 12 16.01 10.26 -2.25
C LEU A 12 15.04 11.07 -1.38
N VAL A 13 15.29 11.15 -0.06
CA VAL A 13 14.38 11.81 0.88
C VAL A 13 14.30 13.32 0.63
N ASN A 14 15.41 13.93 0.23
CA ASN A 14 15.47 15.37 -0.08
C ASN A 14 14.88 15.73 -1.45
N VAL A 15 14.36 14.76 -2.21
CA VAL A 15 13.58 14.98 -3.43
C VAL A 15 12.10 14.72 -3.11
N ASP A 16 11.25 15.75 -3.28
CA ASP A 16 9.80 15.55 -3.22
C ASP A 16 9.33 14.59 -4.30
N SER A 17 8.48 13.64 -3.94
CA SER A 17 7.88 12.66 -4.87
C SER A 17 6.42 12.39 -4.53
N TRP A 18 5.65 13.44 -4.33
CA TRP A 18 4.22 13.32 -4.09
C TRP A 18 3.54 12.61 -5.26
N SER A 19 2.61 11.67 -4.96
CA SER A 19 1.91 10.85 -5.99
C SER A 19 1.25 11.66 -7.10
N HIS A 20 0.93 12.95 -6.84
CA HIS A 20 0.37 13.88 -7.80
C HIS A 20 1.41 14.85 -8.42
N ASP A 21 2.70 14.56 -8.24
CA ASP A 21 3.81 15.32 -8.84
C ASP A 21 4.67 14.43 -9.75
N PRO A 22 4.29 14.25 -11.03
CA PRO A 22 5.06 13.42 -11.97
C PRO A 22 6.51 13.86 -12.15
N ALA A 23 6.81 15.15 -11.97
CA ALA A 23 8.17 15.67 -12.11
C ALA A 23 9.05 15.26 -10.93
N GLY A 24 8.52 15.32 -9.71
CA GLY A 24 9.20 14.87 -8.51
C GLY A 24 9.47 13.36 -8.52
N ILE A 25 8.47 12.55 -8.91
CA ILE A 25 8.64 11.09 -9.07
C ILE A 25 9.70 10.80 -10.14
N SER A 26 9.69 11.53 -11.28
CA SER A 26 10.69 11.35 -12.33
C SER A 26 12.10 11.70 -11.85
N ALA A 27 12.24 12.71 -10.99
CA ALA A 27 13.54 13.07 -10.40
C ALA A 27 14.08 11.96 -9.48
N VAL A 28 13.22 11.30 -8.68
CA VAL A 28 13.59 10.10 -7.91
C VAL A 28 14.00 8.97 -8.86
N ALA A 29 13.23 8.74 -9.93
CA ALA A 29 13.55 7.73 -10.93
C ALA A 29 14.91 7.99 -11.62
N ASP A 30 15.28 9.26 -11.86
CA ASP A 30 16.58 9.62 -12.44
C ASP A 30 17.74 9.26 -11.51
N VAL A 31 17.59 9.52 -10.21
CA VAL A 31 18.60 9.14 -9.19
C VAL A 31 18.77 7.63 -9.14
N ILE A 32 17.67 6.88 -9.09
CA ILE A 32 17.70 5.42 -9.06
C ILE A 32 18.33 4.87 -10.35
N THR A 33 17.93 5.38 -11.51
CA THR A 33 18.49 4.97 -12.81
C THR A 33 20.00 5.10 -12.82
N ALA A 34 20.54 6.25 -12.39
CA ALA A 34 21.98 6.47 -12.35
C ALA A 34 22.71 5.46 -11.45
N TRP A 35 22.16 5.13 -10.27
CA TRP A 35 22.76 4.16 -9.36
C TRP A 35 22.87 2.76 -9.96
N PHE A 36 21.82 2.31 -10.66
CA PHE A 36 21.81 0.95 -11.23
C PHE A 36 22.61 0.86 -12.53
N GLU A 37 22.66 1.92 -13.33
CA GLU A 37 23.54 1.99 -14.50
C GLU A 37 25.03 1.95 -14.12
N GLU A 38 25.42 2.61 -13.00
CA GLU A 38 26.78 2.50 -12.44
C GLU A 38 27.15 1.06 -12.02
N LEU A 39 26.16 0.25 -11.60
CA LEU A 39 26.35 -1.17 -11.30
C LEU A 39 26.39 -2.06 -12.57
N GLY A 40 26.14 -1.48 -13.76
CA GLY A 40 26.05 -2.20 -15.01
C GLY A 40 24.71 -2.93 -15.20
N TRP A 41 23.67 -2.57 -14.45
CA TRP A 41 22.33 -3.13 -14.62
C TRP A 41 21.58 -2.41 -15.73
N GLN A 42 20.71 -3.14 -16.44
CA GLN A 42 19.85 -2.55 -17.45
C GLN A 42 18.64 -1.88 -16.77
N VAL A 43 18.35 -0.63 -17.12
CA VAL A 43 17.19 0.11 -16.66
C VAL A 43 16.27 0.42 -17.84
N LEU A 44 15.03 -0.06 -17.76
CA LEU A 44 13.96 0.29 -18.69
C LEU A 44 12.97 1.21 -17.97
N ARG A 45 12.63 2.33 -18.61
CA ARG A 45 11.65 3.30 -18.11
C ARG A 45 10.37 3.14 -18.91
N HIS A 46 9.33 2.62 -18.28
CA HIS A 46 8.02 2.46 -18.91
C HIS A 46 7.17 3.70 -18.68
N ASP A 47 6.64 4.26 -19.74
CA ASP A 47 5.60 5.30 -19.67
C ASP A 47 4.27 4.62 -19.28
N VAL A 48 3.75 4.97 -18.12
CA VAL A 48 2.47 4.47 -17.59
C VAL A 48 1.41 5.57 -17.53
N GLY A 49 1.68 6.70 -18.14
CA GLY A 49 0.74 7.83 -18.32
C GLY A 49 1.30 9.16 -17.79
N ALA A 50 0.81 10.27 -18.36
CA ALA A 50 1.30 11.62 -18.08
C ALA A 50 0.97 12.14 -16.66
N GLU A 51 0.13 11.43 -15.91
CA GLU A 51 -0.31 11.83 -14.56
C GLU A 51 0.60 11.30 -13.45
N THR A 52 1.62 10.53 -13.82
CA THR A 52 2.60 9.96 -12.89
C THR A 52 3.99 9.91 -13.49
N GLY A 53 5.03 9.55 -12.70
CA GLY A 53 6.37 9.27 -13.20
C GLY A 53 6.47 7.95 -13.94
N PRO A 54 7.65 7.59 -14.46
CA PRO A 54 7.86 6.31 -15.11
C PRO A 54 7.89 5.16 -14.11
N LEU A 55 7.43 3.97 -14.52
CA LEU A 55 7.73 2.72 -13.85
C LEU A 55 9.14 2.26 -14.28
N LEU A 56 9.99 1.89 -13.32
CA LEU A 56 11.32 1.37 -13.62
C LEU A 56 11.33 -0.16 -13.55
N GLU A 57 11.78 -0.81 -14.63
CA GLU A 57 12.17 -2.23 -14.70
C GLU A 57 13.69 -2.29 -14.76
N ILE A 58 14.32 -2.80 -13.71
CA ILE A 58 15.78 -2.81 -13.52
C ILE A 58 16.24 -4.27 -13.42
N THR A 59 17.15 -4.70 -14.30
CA THR A 59 17.54 -6.12 -14.38
C THR A 59 19.04 -6.30 -14.43
N ASN A 60 19.55 -7.36 -13.75
CA ASN A 60 20.96 -7.71 -13.77
C ASN A 60 21.40 -8.45 -15.05
N ARG A 61 20.46 -8.97 -15.81
CA ARG A 61 20.70 -9.64 -17.10
C ARG A 61 19.46 -9.56 -17.97
N GLY A 62 19.63 -9.58 -19.27
CA GLY A 62 18.53 -9.53 -20.26
C GLY A 62 17.69 -10.82 -20.32
N SER A 63 17.17 -11.28 -19.17
CA SER A 63 16.38 -12.51 -19.07
C SER A 63 14.92 -12.26 -19.42
N VAL A 64 14.31 -13.25 -20.09
CA VAL A 64 12.87 -13.28 -20.32
C VAL A 64 12.11 -13.66 -19.03
N ARG A 65 12.76 -14.42 -18.13
CA ARG A 65 12.23 -14.85 -16.82
C ARG A 65 13.19 -14.47 -15.72
N PHE A 66 12.63 -14.22 -14.54
CA PHE A 66 13.35 -13.89 -13.33
C PHE A 66 13.15 -14.97 -12.26
N ASP A 67 14.13 -15.15 -11.39
CA ASP A 67 14.02 -16.02 -10.21
C ASP A 67 13.24 -15.28 -9.10
N ALA A 68 13.40 -13.94 -9.03
CA ALA A 68 12.62 -13.07 -8.16
C ALA A 68 12.41 -11.67 -8.75
N VAL A 69 11.29 -11.03 -8.36
CA VAL A 69 11.06 -9.59 -8.47
C VAL A 69 11.12 -8.98 -7.08
N LEU A 70 11.88 -7.90 -6.92
CA LEU A 70 11.86 -7.03 -5.75
C LEU A 70 11.08 -5.77 -6.13
N LEU A 71 10.04 -5.45 -5.37
CA LEU A 71 9.13 -4.34 -5.66
C LEU A 71 9.20 -3.28 -4.59
N GLY A 72 9.20 -2.02 -5.00
CA GLY A 72 9.01 -0.87 -4.15
C GLY A 72 8.41 0.29 -4.92
N HIS A 73 7.99 1.34 -4.20
CA HIS A 73 7.43 2.53 -4.83
C HIS A 73 8.28 3.78 -4.60
N MET A 74 8.17 4.73 -5.52
CA MET A 74 8.93 5.99 -5.55
C MET A 74 8.12 7.18 -5.05
N ASP A 75 6.79 7.10 -5.13
CA ASP A 75 5.90 8.16 -4.69
C ASP A 75 5.72 8.17 -3.17
N THR A 76 5.16 9.24 -2.66
CA THR A 76 4.83 9.44 -1.24
C THR A 76 3.51 10.20 -1.11
N VAL A 77 2.86 10.09 0.06
CA VAL A 77 1.66 10.88 0.40
C VAL A 77 1.95 12.37 0.63
N PHE A 78 3.21 12.75 0.80
CA PHE A 78 3.61 14.10 1.22
C PHE A 78 3.61 15.09 0.05
N PRO A 79 2.92 16.25 0.17
CA PRO A 79 2.87 17.25 -0.88
C PRO A 79 4.25 17.81 -1.23
N THR A 80 4.40 18.23 -2.48
CA THR A 80 5.60 18.94 -2.99
C THR A 80 5.92 20.14 -2.10
N GLY A 81 7.20 20.31 -1.74
CA GLY A 81 7.72 21.28 -0.77
C GLY A 81 8.01 20.70 0.61
N THR A 82 7.47 19.51 0.92
CA THR A 82 7.68 18.88 2.24
C THR A 82 9.14 18.53 2.51
N ALA A 83 9.90 18.10 1.50
CA ALA A 83 11.33 17.81 1.66
C ALA A 83 12.15 19.04 2.06
N ALA A 84 11.78 20.24 1.57
CA ALA A 84 12.42 21.48 1.98
C ALA A 84 12.05 21.91 3.41
N GLU A 85 10.82 21.63 3.86
CA GLU A 85 10.35 21.92 5.22
C GLU A 85 10.88 20.92 6.26
N ARG A 86 11.01 19.65 5.86
CA ARG A 86 11.44 18.54 6.71
C ARG A 86 12.52 17.71 6.01
N PRO A 87 13.73 18.28 5.77
CA PRO A 87 14.80 17.58 5.07
C PRO A 87 15.26 16.36 5.86
N PHE A 88 15.94 15.44 5.18
CA PHE A 88 16.55 14.30 5.80
C PHE A 88 17.39 14.70 7.02
N ARG A 89 17.21 13.97 8.12
CA ARG A 89 18.06 14.07 9.31
C ARG A 89 18.21 12.70 9.98
N ALA A 90 19.33 12.46 10.62
CA ALA A 90 19.57 11.26 11.42
C ALA A 90 20.08 11.66 12.80
N ASP A 91 19.61 10.97 13.86
CA ASP A 91 20.01 11.21 15.25
C ASP A 91 20.90 10.10 15.82
N GLY A 92 21.34 9.16 14.96
CA GLY A 92 22.17 8.00 15.32
C GLY A 92 21.34 6.74 15.59
N SER A 93 20.09 6.83 16.01
CA SER A 93 19.17 5.70 16.19
C SER A 93 18.11 5.66 15.08
N ARG A 94 17.65 6.82 14.67
CA ARG A 94 16.58 6.99 13.66
C ARG A 94 16.99 7.97 12.57
N ALA A 95 16.48 7.73 11.37
CA ALA A 95 16.47 8.71 10.29
C ALA A 95 15.03 9.16 10.04
N TYR A 96 14.86 10.43 9.64
CA TYR A 96 13.57 11.09 9.48
C TYR A 96 13.54 11.85 8.16
N GLY A 97 12.36 12.07 7.62
CA GLY A 97 12.06 12.83 6.42
C GLY A 97 10.93 12.20 5.62
N PRO A 98 10.36 12.89 4.61
CA PRO A 98 9.21 12.39 3.86
C PRO A 98 9.54 11.12 3.05
N GLY A 99 8.82 10.04 3.33
CA GLY A 99 9.03 8.75 2.67
C GLY A 99 10.32 8.05 3.11
N VAL A 100 10.92 8.42 4.25
CA VAL A 100 12.20 7.85 4.71
C VAL A 100 12.08 6.35 4.95
N SER A 101 10.92 5.89 5.38
CA SER A 101 10.60 4.50 5.66
C SER A 101 9.55 3.94 4.68
N ASP A 102 8.61 4.76 4.26
CA ASP A 102 7.54 4.46 3.33
C ASP A 102 7.76 5.20 1.99
N MET A 103 8.49 4.59 0.97
CA MET A 103 9.34 3.42 1.23
C MET A 103 10.75 3.61 0.62
N LYS A 104 11.31 4.83 0.68
CA LYS A 104 12.60 5.15 0.06
C LYS A 104 13.77 4.31 0.62
N ALA A 105 13.70 3.89 1.91
CA ALA A 105 14.68 2.96 2.48
C ALA A 105 14.64 1.58 1.81
N GLY A 106 13.46 1.11 1.40
CA GLY A 106 13.32 -0.11 0.60
C GLY A 106 13.98 0.02 -0.77
N LEU A 107 13.85 1.16 -1.45
CA LEU A 107 14.52 1.42 -2.73
C LEU A 107 16.06 1.44 -2.60
N VAL A 108 16.58 2.03 -1.51
CA VAL A 108 18.02 1.96 -1.23
C VAL A 108 18.46 0.54 -0.90
N THR A 109 17.62 -0.24 -0.21
CA THR A 109 17.90 -1.67 0.06
C THR A 109 18.04 -2.46 -1.24
N MET A 110 17.17 -2.22 -2.24
CA MET A 110 17.31 -2.84 -3.57
C MET A 110 18.70 -2.57 -4.19
N TYR A 111 19.17 -1.33 -4.10
CA TYR A 111 20.51 -1.00 -4.61
C TYR A 111 21.61 -1.81 -3.92
N PHE A 112 21.57 -1.99 -2.60
CA PHE A 112 22.59 -2.76 -1.89
C PHE A 112 22.50 -4.26 -2.18
N VAL A 113 21.31 -4.81 -2.36
CA VAL A 113 21.13 -6.19 -2.85
C VAL A 113 21.72 -6.32 -4.26
N ALA A 114 21.41 -5.39 -5.17
CA ALA A 114 21.99 -5.39 -6.53
C ALA A 114 23.52 -5.31 -6.51
N LYS A 115 24.10 -4.42 -5.67
CA LYS A 115 25.54 -4.28 -5.48
C LYS A 115 26.18 -5.58 -5.00
N ALA A 116 25.54 -6.30 -4.09
CA ALA A 116 26.01 -7.60 -3.59
C ALA A 116 25.89 -8.72 -4.64
N LEU A 117 24.89 -8.68 -5.53
CA LEU A 117 24.74 -9.60 -6.66
C LEU A 117 25.78 -9.31 -7.76
N SER A 118 26.09 -8.04 -7.99
CA SER A 118 27.08 -7.61 -8.97
C SER A 118 28.52 -8.04 -8.63
N ALA A 119 28.79 -8.43 -7.37
CA ALA A 119 30.08 -8.96 -6.98
C ALA A 119 30.40 -10.36 -7.56
N ASP A 120 29.36 -11.13 -7.92
CA ASP A 120 29.47 -12.46 -8.58
C ASP A 120 28.35 -12.61 -9.64
N PRO A 121 28.48 -11.91 -10.77
CA PRO A 121 27.39 -11.83 -11.75
C PRO A 121 27.14 -13.15 -12.47
N GLU A 122 28.10 -14.06 -12.54
CA GLU A 122 27.96 -15.35 -13.21
C GLU A 122 27.05 -16.30 -12.43
N ASN A 123 27.16 -16.29 -11.11
CA ASN A 123 26.37 -17.14 -10.20
C ASN A 123 25.16 -16.42 -9.59
N ALA A 124 24.96 -15.13 -9.84
CA ALA A 124 23.80 -14.41 -9.35
C ALA A 124 22.50 -14.91 -10.00
N PRO A 125 21.38 -15.03 -9.27
CA PRO A 125 20.08 -15.32 -9.88
C PRO A 125 19.65 -14.19 -10.80
N ALA A 126 18.72 -14.48 -11.72
CA ALA A 126 18.10 -13.48 -12.57
C ALA A 126 17.06 -12.69 -11.78
N VAL A 127 17.33 -11.41 -11.52
CA VAL A 127 16.48 -10.56 -10.66
C VAL A 127 15.99 -9.33 -11.41
N CYS A 128 14.73 -8.98 -11.20
CA CYS A 128 14.15 -7.71 -11.58
C CYS A 128 13.87 -6.86 -10.33
N MET A 129 14.35 -5.63 -10.31
CA MET A 129 13.94 -4.60 -9.35
C MET A 129 12.90 -3.72 -10.01
N LEU A 130 11.73 -3.59 -9.42
CA LEU A 130 10.59 -2.88 -9.97
C LEU A 130 10.27 -1.69 -9.07
N CYS A 131 10.33 -0.45 -9.62
CA CYS A 131 10.03 0.75 -8.86
C CYS A 131 8.75 1.39 -9.40
N ASN A 132 7.69 1.33 -8.58
CA ASN A 132 6.35 1.81 -8.90
C ASN A 132 6.23 3.32 -8.66
N PRO A 133 5.59 4.09 -9.58
CA PRO A 133 5.44 5.54 -9.42
C PRO A 133 4.14 5.99 -8.73
N ASP A 134 3.14 5.12 -8.45
CA ASP A 134 1.79 5.50 -8.03
C ASP A 134 1.15 4.56 -7.01
N GLU A 135 1.96 3.98 -6.10
CA GLU A 135 1.48 3.05 -5.06
C GLU A 135 0.45 3.71 -4.14
N GLU A 136 0.76 4.88 -3.61
CA GLU A 136 0.00 5.61 -2.60
C GLU A 136 -1.42 6.02 -3.06
N ILE A 137 -1.63 6.02 -4.36
CA ILE A 137 -2.95 6.28 -4.98
C ILE A 137 -3.57 5.04 -5.63
N GLY A 138 -3.02 3.84 -5.32
CA GLY A 138 -3.59 2.55 -5.67
C GLY A 138 -3.08 1.94 -6.97
N SER A 139 -1.92 2.37 -7.47
CA SER A 139 -1.21 1.80 -8.64
C SER A 139 -2.06 1.73 -9.91
N ARG A 140 -2.91 2.74 -10.09
CA ARG A 140 -3.94 2.69 -11.16
C ARG A 140 -3.38 2.76 -12.56
N ARG A 141 -2.20 3.36 -12.71
CA ARG A 141 -1.53 3.54 -13.99
C ARG A 141 -0.49 2.44 -14.24
N SER A 142 0.23 2.06 -13.20
CA SER A 142 1.35 1.11 -13.30
C SER A 142 0.90 -0.36 -13.27
N MET A 143 -0.27 -0.67 -12.74
CA MET A 143 -0.71 -2.04 -12.41
C MET A 143 -0.61 -3.02 -13.59
N GLU A 144 -1.09 -2.64 -14.77
CA GLU A 144 -1.05 -3.52 -15.94
C GLU A 144 0.40 -3.91 -16.29
N LYS A 145 1.30 -2.92 -16.30
CA LYS A 145 2.71 -3.15 -16.59
C LYS A 145 3.42 -3.93 -15.49
N MET A 146 3.11 -3.66 -14.22
CA MET A 146 3.63 -4.43 -13.10
C MET A 146 3.21 -5.90 -13.16
N CYS A 147 1.95 -6.18 -13.49
CA CYS A 147 1.46 -7.56 -13.68
C CYS A 147 2.21 -8.27 -14.82
N GLU A 148 2.38 -7.60 -15.96
CA GLU A 148 3.14 -8.14 -17.11
C GLU A 148 4.57 -8.54 -16.73
N ILE A 149 5.27 -7.67 -15.99
CA ILE A 149 6.66 -7.91 -15.59
C ILE A 149 6.71 -8.97 -14.49
N THR A 150 5.87 -8.87 -13.45
CA THR A 150 5.85 -9.80 -12.32
C THR A 150 5.47 -11.22 -12.74
N ALA A 151 4.59 -11.39 -13.75
CA ALA A 151 4.24 -12.71 -14.31
C ALA A 151 5.44 -13.47 -14.90
N ARG A 152 6.58 -12.82 -15.09
CA ARG A 152 7.83 -13.42 -15.55
C ARG A 152 8.64 -14.06 -14.42
N SER A 153 8.15 -13.99 -13.17
CA SER A 153 8.82 -14.50 -11.97
C SER A 153 7.87 -15.37 -11.13
N PRO A 154 8.37 -16.44 -10.48
CA PRO A 154 7.60 -17.17 -9.49
C PRO A 154 7.53 -16.44 -8.13
N ARG A 155 8.41 -15.45 -7.87
CA ARG A 155 8.58 -14.80 -6.55
C ARG A 155 8.49 -13.29 -6.63
N LEU A 156 7.85 -12.73 -5.63
CA LEU A 156 7.74 -11.29 -5.37
C LEU A 156 8.12 -11.00 -3.92
N TYR A 157 9.08 -10.12 -3.72
CA TYR A 157 9.42 -9.56 -2.41
C TYR A 157 9.14 -8.06 -2.45
N VAL A 158 8.16 -7.60 -1.66
CA VAL A 158 7.78 -6.18 -1.59
C VAL A 158 8.53 -5.54 -0.43
N LEU A 159 9.25 -4.46 -0.71
CA LEU A 159 10.20 -3.88 0.24
C LEU A 159 9.59 -2.74 1.05
N GLU A 160 8.31 -2.88 1.39
CA GLU A 160 7.65 -2.02 2.38
C GLU A 160 8.31 -2.18 3.75
N SER A 161 8.07 -1.24 4.63
CA SER A 161 8.70 -1.19 5.95
C SER A 161 7.90 -2.01 6.97
N PRO A 162 8.50 -3.04 7.59
CA PRO A 162 7.84 -3.84 8.60
C PRO A 162 7.64 -3.05 9.90
N GLU A 163 6.38 -2.80 10.29
CA GLU A 163 6.08 -2.19 11.56
C GLU A 163 6.46 -3.15 12.72
N GLY A 164 7.29 -2.65 13.64
CA GLY A 164 7.79 -3.48 14.74
C GLY A 164 8.67 -4.68 14.31
N GLY A 165 9.17 -4.69 13.07
CA GLY A 165 10.01 -5.76 12.54
C GLY A 165 9.22 -7.04 12.20
N ILE A 166 7.92 -6.93 11.92
CA ILE A 166 7.04 -8.04 11.56
C ILE A 166 6.76 -7.97 10.06
N HIS A 167 7.22 -8.98 9.33
CA HIS A 167 6.97 -9.12 7.90
C HIS A 167 5.54 -9.61 7.62
N CYS A 168 5.10 -9.52 6.37
CA CYS A 168 3.73 -9.79 6.00
C CYS A 168 3.62 -10.89 4.93
N HIS A 169 2.71 -11.85 5.12
CA HIS A 169 2.40 -12.90 4.13
C HIS A 169 0.95 -12.88 3.67
N ALA A 170 0.10 -12.10 4.35
CA ALA A 170 -1.32 -11.93 4.05
C ALA A 170 -1.78 -10.53 4.46
N ARG A 171 -2.69 -9.93 3.70
CA ARG A 171 -3.22 -8.60 3.99
C ARG A 171 -4.72 -8.55 3.81
N LYS A 172 -5.39 -7.75 4.63
CA LYS A 172 -6.80 -7.45 4.37
C LYS A 172 -6.94 -6.70 3.05
N GLY A 173 -8.05 -6.95 2.36
CA GLY A 173 -8.51 -6.08 1.29
C GLY A 173 -9.33 -4.94 1.84
N ILE A 174 -9.50 -3.86 1.06
CA ILE A 174 -10.25 -2.67 1.43
C ILE A 174 -11.24 -2.30 0.32
N ARG A 175 -12.43 -1.81 0.71
CA ARG A 175 -13.38 -1.07 -0.14
C ARG A 175 -13.83 0.17 0.59
N SER A 176 -13.71 1.34 -0.05
CA SER A 176 -14.37 2.55 0.42
C SER A 176 -15.85 2.51 0.06
N VAL A 177 -16.68 3.08 0.93
CA VAL A 177 -18.12 3.12 0.75
C VAL A 177 -18.59 4.55 0.99
N GLU A 178 -19.29 5.12 0.02
CA GLU A 178 -20.01 6.38 0.16
C GLU A 178 -21.51 6.12 0.01
N ALA A 179 -22.30 6.56 0.98
CA ALA A 179 -23.76 6.53 0.91
C ALA A 179 -24.32 7.95 0.95
N VAL A 180 -25.15 8.30 -0.03
CA VAL A 180 -25.82 9.58 -0.14
C VAL A 180 -27.30 9.35 0.10
N PHE A 181 -27.87 10.10 1.04
CA PHE A 181 -29.26 10.01 1.48
C PHE A 181 -30.02 11.25 0.99
N ARG A 182 -31.17 11.01 0.33
CA ARG A 182 -32.07 12.07 -0.12
C ARG A 182 -33.45 11.84 0.47
N GLY A 183 -33.91 12.83 1.19
CA GLY A 183 -35.22 12.86 1.84
C GLY A 183 -36.10 13.99 1.34
N GLN A 184 -36.95 14.47 2.21
CA GLN A 184 -37.87 15.57 1.91
C GLN A 184 -37.85 16.60 3.05
N ALA A 185 -37.48 17.83 2.74
CA ALA A 185 -37.48 18.92 3.70
C ALA A 185 -38.88 19.26 4.19
N ALA A 186 -39.00 19.60 5.47
CA ALA A 186 -40.24 20.10 6.06
C ALA A 186 -39.87 21.02 7.26
N HIS A 187 -40.85 21.87 7.67
CA HIS A 187 -40.68 22.66 8.89
C HIS A 187 -40.82 21.78 10.12
N ALA A 188 -39.82 21.76 10.99
CA ALA A 188 -39.79 20.85 12.15
C ALA A 188 -41.01 21.07 13.13
N GLY A 189 -41.54 22.29 13.21
CA GLY A 189 -42.74 22.58 14.00
C GLY A 189 -44.04 21.97 13.46
N ASN A 190 -44.07 21.55 12.21
CA ASN A 190 -45.27 21.03 11.52
C ASN A 190 -45.17 19.53 11.20
N LEU A 191 -44.34 18.80 11.96
CA LEU A 191 -44.04 17.37 11.71
C LEU A 191 -45.27 16.45 11.77
N LEU A 192 -46.32 16.86 12.49
CA LEU A 192 -47.57 16.09 12.60
C LEU A 192 -48.45 16.24 11.35
N GLU A 193 -48.39 17.37 10.67
CA GLU A 193 -49.18 17.68 9.48
C GLU A 193 -48.40 17.41 8.17
N THR A 194 -47.08 17.72 8.20
CA THR A 194 -46.18 17.57 7.06
C THR A 194 -44.83 16.96 7.57
N PRO A 195 -44.76 15.62 7.75
CA PRO A 195 -43.65 15.00 8.45
C PRO A 195 -42.31 15.08 7.71
N GLY A 196 -42.30 15.29 6.40
CA GLY A 196 -41.10 15.24 5.60
C GLY A 196 -40.45 13.82 5.61
N ALA A 197 -39.19 13.74 5.17
CA ALA A 197 -38.41 12.51 5.24
C ALA A 197 -36.97 12.84 5.61
N SER A 198 -36.55 12.45 6.82
CA SER A 198 -35.26 12.86 7.39
C SER A 198 -34.10 12.01 6.84
N ALA A 199 -33.25 12.61 6.00
CA ALA A 199 -32.02 11.99 5.50
C ALA A 199 -31.01 11.72 6.63
N ILE A 200 -30.93 12.60 7.66
CA ILE A 200 -30.05 12.39 8.83
C ILE A 200 -30.50 11.17 9.65
N LEU A 201 -31.82 10.96 9.82
CA LEU A 201 -32.31 9.78 10.54
C LEU A 201 -31.92 8.49 9.82
N GLU A 202 -32.01 8.48 8.48
CA GLU A 202 -31.58 7.33 7.69
C GLU A 202 -30.05 7.14 7.74
N ALA A 203 -29.29 8.23 7.67
CA ALA A 203 -27.83 8.19 7.79
C ALA A 203 -27.37 7.64 9.16
N ALA A 204 -28.08 7.98 10.25
CA ALA A 204 -27.81 7.42 11.59
C ALA A 204 -28.07 5.90 11.63
N ARG A 205 -29.22 5.45 11.09
CA ARG A 205 -29.58 4.01 10.97
C ARG A 205 -28.61 3.25 10.09
N TRP A 206 -28.15 3.89 9.01
CA TRP A 206 -27.12 3.34 8.13
C TRP A 206 -25.79 3.18 8.88
N THR A 207 -25.37 4.18 9.65
CA THR A 207 -24.14 4.14 10.41
C THR A 207 -24.15 2.98 11.41
N GLU A 208 -25.26 2.79 12.12
CA GLU A 208 -25.45 1.66 13.04
C GLU A 208 -25.35 0.30 12.30
N PHE A 209 -26.07 0.16 11.17
CA PHE A 209 -25.98 -1.01 10.32
C PHE A 209 -24.55 -1.24 9.84
N PHE A 210 -23.89 -0.22 9.31
CA PHE A 210 -22.55 -0.33 8.71
C PHE A 210 -21.51 -0.74 9.75
N CYS A 211 -21.51 -0.12 10.92
CA CYS A 211 -20.63 -0.52 12.03
C CYS A 211 -20.96 -1.93 12.56
N GLY A 212 -22.20 -2.36 12.42
CA GLY A 212 -22.64 -3.73 12.76
C GLY A 212 -22.18 -4.82 11.79
N LEU A 213 -21.54 -4.48 10.67
CA LEU A 213 -20.91 -5.44 9.75
C LEU A 213 -19.61 -6.03 10.29
N VAL A 214 -19.08 -5.50 11.39
CA VAL A 214 -17.87 -6.04 12.05
C VAL A 214 -18.12 -7.48 12.48
N ASP A 215 -17.24 -8.37 12.05
CA ASP A 215 -17.26 -9.80 12.40
C ASP A 215 -15.88 -10.19 12.95
N ARG A 216 -15.83 -10.57 14.22
CA ARG A 216 -14.57 -10.91 14.90
C ARG A 216 -14.02 -12.27 14.48
N GLU A 217 -14.90 -13.23 14.14
CA GLU A 217 -14.49 -14.58 13.74
C GLU A 217 -13.87 -14.55 12.34
N LYS A 218 -14.45 -13.77 11.44
CA LYS A 218 -13.95 -13.53 10.08
C LYS A 218 -12.95 -12.38 9.98
N GLU A 219 -12.73 -11.68 11.08
CA GLU A 219 -11.88 -10.48 11.15
C GLU A 219 -12.31 -9.38 10.17
N ILE A 220 -13.60 -9.28 9.85
CA ILE A 220 -14.16 -8.20 9.05
C ILE A 220 -14.18 -6.93 9.89
N THR A 221 -13.68 -5.84 9.33
CA THR A 221 -13.79 -4.52 9.95
C THR A 221 -14.59 -3.58 9.06
N ALA A 222 -15.43 -2.75 9.68
CA ALA A 222 -16.22 -1.72 9.02
C ALA A 222 -16.18 -0.46 9.90
N ASN A 223 -15.88 0.69 9.29
CA ASN A 223 -15.76 1.95 9.99
C ASN A 223 -16.42 3.06 9.19
N VAL A 224 -17.18 3.92 9.88
CA VAL A 224 -17.68 5.19 9.34
C VAL A 224 -16.77 6.30 9.85
N GLY A 225 -16.03 6.91 8.95
CA GLY A 225 -15.07 7.99 9.28
C GLY A 225 -15.66 9.39 9.10
N VAL A 226 -16.71 9.54 8.27
CA VAL A 226 -17.32 10.85 8.00
C VAL A 226 -18.84 10.72 7.90
N ILE A 227 -19.55 11.64 8.56
CA ILE A 227 -20.98 11.85 8.42
C ILE A 227 -21.26 13.36 8.29
N GLU A 228 -22.07 13.73 7.29
CA GLU A 228 -22.42 15.13 7.00
C GLU A 228 -23.92 15.21 6.68
N GLY A 229 -24.57 16.32 7.05
CA GLY A 229 -25.98 16.53 6.65
C GLY A 229 -26.69 17.63 7.43
N GLY A 230 -27.86 18.02 6.91
CA GLY A 230 -28.70 19.06 7.47
C GLY A 230 -28.18 20.48 7.29
N LEU A 231 -29.06 21.47 7.51
CA LEU A 231 -28.74 22.90 7.40
C LEU A 231 -29.07 23.68 8.68
N ALA A 232 -30.22 23.36 9.32
CA ALA A 232 -30.71 24.06 10.50
C ALA A 232 -31.58 23.13 11.36
N SER A 233 -31.62 23.38 12.66
CA SER A 233 -32.36 22.56 13.62
C SER A 233 -33.88 22.59 13.48
N ASN A 234 -34.43 23.61 12.83
CA ASN A 234 -35.86 23.77 12.57
C ASN A 234 -36.34 23.27 11.18
N VAL A 235 -35.47 22.53 10.48
CA VAL A 235 -35.76 21.93 9.17
C VAL A 235 -35.53 20.42 9.23
N VAL A 236 -36.52 19.63 8.74
CA VAL A 236 -36.26 18.19 8.48
C VAL A 236 -35.23 18.09 7.37
N PRO A 237 -34.08 17.43 7.58
CA PRO A 237 -33.01 17.42 6.58
C PRO A 237 -33.34 16.50 5.40
N ASP A 238 -33.24 17.04 4.20
CA ASP A 238 -33.45 16.33 2.93
C ASP A 238 -32.17 15.75 2.32
N TYR A 239 -31.01 16.03 2.94
CA TYR A 239 -29.69 15.55 2.50
C TYR A 239 -28.85 15.11 3.68
N ALA A 240 -28.15 13.96 3.49
CA ALA A 240 -27.04 13.53 4.31
C ALA A 240 -26.07 12.69 3.47
N ARG A 241 -24.83 12.55 3.93
CA ARG A 241 -23.78 11.71 3.34
C ARG A 241 -22.98 11.01 4.43
N VAL A 242 -22.67 9.74 4.20
CA VAL A 242 -21.81 8.93 5.06
C VAL A 242 -20.69 8.36 4.21
N ARG A 243 -19.44 8.44 4.72
CA ARG A 243 -18.27 7.79 4.12
C ARG A 243 -17.61 6.88 5.13
N GLY A 244 -17.30 5.66 4.67
CA GLY A 244 -16.68 4.64 5.49
C GLY A 244 -15.86 3.69 4.63
N GLU A 245 -15.31 2.66 5.27
CA GLU A 245 -14.58 1.58 4.63
C GLU A 245 -14.89 0.23 5.26
N VAL A 246 -14.75 -0.82 4.48
CA VAL A 246 -14.77 -2.20 4.96
C VAL A 246 -13.47 -2.90 4.58
N ARG A 247 -12.96 -3.77 5.47
CA ARG A 247 -11.79 -4.61 5.21
C ARG A 247 -12.10 -6.07 5.52
N THR A 248 -11.62 -6.97 4.67
CA THR A 248 -11.82 -8.42 4.81
C THR A 248 -10.56 -9.19 4.47
N ASN A 249 -10.47 -10.45 4.89
CA ASN A 249 -9.33 -11.33 4.60
C ASN A 249 -9.51 -12.15 3.33
N THR A 250 -10.73 -12.27 2.81
CA THR A 250 -11.02 -13.08 1.61
C THR A 250 -11.85 -12.29 0.61
N PRO A 251 -11.74 -12.59 -0.69
CA PRO A 251 -12.60 -12.01 -1.72
C PRO A 251 -14.09 -12.32 -1.47
N GLU A 252 -14.42 -13.53 -1.04
CA GLU A 252 -15.79 -13.99 -0.78
C GLU A 252 -16.46 -13.19 0.35
N ASP A 253 -15.72 -12.92 1.44
CA ASP A 253 -16.21 -12.08 2.53
C ASP A 253 -16.41 -10.64 2.09
N MET A 254 -15.51 -10.13 1.22
CA MET A 254 -15.65 -8.80 0.64
C MET A 254 -16.93 -8.70 -0.20
N GLU A 255 -17.15 -9.64 -1.12
CA GLU A 255 -18.35 -9.65 -1.95
C GLU A 255 -19.62 -9.78 -1.13
N THR A 256 -19.63 -10.69 -0.16
CA THR A 256 -20.76 -10.87 0.77
C THR A 256 -21.06 -9.60 1.56
N THR A 257 -20.03 -8.91 2.03
CA THR A 257 -20.18 -7.67 2.79
C THR A 257 -20.69 -6.53 1.90
N VAL A 258 -20.14 -6.38 0.71
CA VAL A 258 -20.60 -5.39 -0.29
C VAL A 258 -22.06 -5.65 -0.70
N GLU A 259 -22.46 -6.90 -0.86
CA GLU A 259 -23.83 -7.23 -1.20
C GLU A 259 -24.82 -6.85 -0.07
N LYS A 260 -24.46 -7.12 1.21
CA LYS A 260 -25.25 -6.63 2.35
C LYS A 260 -25.43 -5.12 2.35
N ILE A 261 -24.37 -4.37 2.00
CA ILE A 261 -24.39 -2.91 1.88
C ILE A 261 -25.36 -2.47 0.77
N ARG A 262 -25.31 -3.11 -0.40
CA ARG A 262 -26.22 -2.83 -1.52
C ARG A 262 -27.66 -3.13 -1.18
N GLN A 263 -27.94 -4.26 -0.54
CA GLN A 263 -29.29 -4.65 -0.10
C GLN A 263 -29.86 -3.66 0.92
N ARG A 264 -29.03 -3.16 1.85
CA ARG A 264 -29.42 -2.14 2.82
C ARG A 264 -29.73 -0.79 2.13
N ALA A 265 -28.96 -0.42 1.10
CA ALA A 265 -29.22 0.78 0.32
C ALA A 265 -30.54 0.70 -0.48
N ALA A 266 -30.82 -0.48 -1.04
CA ALA A 266 -32.07 -0.72 -1.77
C ALA A 266 -33.32 -0.72 -0.87
N ASN A 267 -33.16 -0.92 0.45
CA ASN A 267 -34.23 -1.00 1.45
C ASN A 267 -34.02 0.00 2.58
N PRO A 268 -34.22 1.32 2.35
CA PRO A 268 -34.09 2.33 3.39
C PRO A 268 -35.07 2.08 4.54
N ALA A 269 -34.64 2.30 5.78
CA ALA A 269 -35.48 2.11 6.96
C ALA A 269 -36.36 3.35 7.29
N THR A 270 -36.07 4.50 6.68
CA THR A 270 -36.84 5.73 6.85
C THR A 270 -37.75 5.94 5.64
N PRO A 271 -39.08 5.88 5.81
CA PRO A 271 -40.03 6.13 4.69
C PRO A 271 -39.77 7.46 4.00
N GLY A 272 -39.81 7.45 2.66
CA GLY A 272 -39.59 8.65 1.84
C GLY A 272 -38.14 9.06 1.64
N VAL A 273 -37.17 8.32 2.20
CA VAL A 273 -35.75 8.53 1.93
C VAL A 273 -35.28 7.53 0.85
N THR A 274 -34.44 8.00 -0.06
CA THR A 274 -33.70 7.16 -1.00
C THR A 274 -32.21 7.16 -0.66
N VAL A 275 -31.53 6.04 -0.94
CA VAL A 275 -30.10 5.87 -0.67
C VAL A 275 -29.38 5.49 -1.97
N GLU A 276 -28.39 6.28 -2.34
CA GLU A 276 -27.43 5.94 -3.40
C GLU A 276 -26.13 5.50 -2.73
N VAL A 277 -25.65 4.29 -3.02
CA VAL A 277 -24.38 3.79 -2.52
C VAL A 277 -23.36 3.68 -3.64
N ARG A 278 -22.15 4.15 -3.39
CA ARG A 278 -20.97 3.99 -4.25
C ARG A 278 -19.92 3.19 -3.53
N ILE A 279 -19.50 2.10 -4.16
CA ILE A 279 -18.41 1.25 -3.67
C ILE A 279 -17.16 1.59 -4.49
N GLY A 280 -16.12 2.06 -3.82
CA GLY A 280 -14.85 2.37 -4.46
C GLY A 280 -14.11 1.13 -4.93
N ALA A 281 -13.14 1.31 -5.82
CA ALA A 281 -12.33 0.22 -6.36
C ALA A 281 -11.57 -0.53 -5.26
N GLY A 282 -10.91 0.20 -4.34
CA GLY A 282 -10.09 -0.36 -3.25
C GLY A 282 -9.02 -1.33 -3.74
N ARG A 283 -8.49 -2.13 -2.82
CA ARG A 283 -7.55 -3.23 -3.13
C ARG A 283 -8.13 -4.57 -2.66
N PRO A 284 -7.94 -5.68 -3.41
CA PRO A 284 -8.38 -7.01 -2.99
C PRO A 284 -7.58 -7.50 -1.77
N PRO A 285 -8.03 -8.53 -1.04
CA PRO A 285 -7.21 -9.18 -0.02
C PRO A 285 -5.97 -9.86 -0.64
N LEU A 286 -4.83 -9.78 0.05
CA LEU A 286 -3.68 -10.64 -0.22
C LEU A 286 -3.90 -11.98 0.48
N VAL A 287 -4.26 -13.00 -0.29
CA VAL A 287 -4.39 -14.38 0.18
C VAL A 287 -3.09 -15.11 -0.18
N PRO A 288 -2.37 -15.71 0.80
CA PRO A 288 -1.11 -16.37 0.51
C PRO A 288 -1.31 -17.63 -0.35
N SER A 289 -0.49 -17.80 -1.36
CA SER A 289 -0.41 -19.05 -2.14
C SER A 289 0.18 -20.19 -1.31
N ALA A 290 0.01 -21.42 -1.74
CA ALA A 290 0.71 -22.55 -1.15
C ALA A 290 2.25 -22.37 -1.22
N GLY A 291 2.74 -21.76 -2.32
CA GLY A 291 4.13 -21.40 -2.48
C GLY A 291 4.61 -20.36 -1.45
N THR A 292 3.79 -19.34 -1.16
CA THR A 292 4.09 -18.35 -0.10
C THR A 292 4.24 -19.03 1.26
N LEU A 293 3.31 -19.92 1.61
CA LEU A 293 3.39 -20.64 2.89
C LEU A 293 4.60 -21.57 2.98
N ALA A 294 5.04 -22.15 1.87
CA ALA A 294 6.26 -22.96 1.80
C ALA A 294 7.55 -22.12 1.82
N GLU A 295 7.50 -20.85 1.41
CA GLU A 295 8.63 -19.93 1.42
C GLU A 295 8.99 -19.46 2.84
N ILE A 296 8.03 -19.38 3.76
CA ILE A 296 8.24 -18.91 5.13
C ILE A 296 9.32 -19.70 5.87
N PRO A 297 9.27 -21.06 5.95
CA PRO A 297 10.34 -21.82 6.61
C PRO A 297 11.71 -21.64 5.97
N ARG A 298 11.79 -21.41 4.65
CA ARG A 298 13.07 -21.11 3.97
C ARG A 298 13.62 -19.76 4.43
N ALA A 299 12.78 -18.73 4.47
CA ALA A 299 13.16 -17.41 4.95
C ALA A 299 13.59 -17.45 6.43
N GLU A 300 12.86 -18.19 7.29
CA GLU A 300 13.23 -18.41 8.69
C GLU A 300 14.60 -19.07 8.84
N ALA A 301 14.88 -20.11 8.05
CA ALA A 301 16.18 -20.80 8.09
C ALA A 301 17.33 -19.89 7.66
N ILE A 302 17.12 -19.06 6.63
CA ILE A 302 18.12 -18.08 6.16
C ILE A 302 18.36 -17.02 7.24
N ALA A 303 17.31 -16.45 7.84
CA ALA A 303 17.44 -15.47 8.92
C ALA A 303 18.21 -16.07 10.10
N ALA A 304 17.87 -17.29 10.52
CA ALA A 304 18.55 -18.00 11.61
C ALA A 304 20.04 -18.22 11.32
N SER A 305 20.43 -18.50 10.06
CA SER A 305 21.83 -18.66 9.65
C SER A 305 22.64 -17.37 9.81
N LEU A 306 21.95 -16.21 9.78
CA LEU A 306 22.53 -14.89 10.00
C LEU A 306 22.42 -14.41 11.46
N GLY A 307 21.91 -15.27 12.37
CA GLY A 307 21.67 -14.90 13.76
C GLY A 307 20.51 -13.93 13.95
N GLN A 308 19.59 -13.88 12.97
CA GLN A 308 18.39 -13.04 12.97
C GLN A 308 17.13 -13.87 13.22
N SER A 309 16.05 -13.21 13.64
CA SER A 309 14.71 -13.81 13.68
C SER A 309 13.89 -13.28 12.51
N PHE A 310 13.12 -14.15 11.88
CA PHE A 310 12.13 -13.79 10.87
C PHE A 310 10.74 -14.08 11.44
N ARG A 311 9.91 -13.05 11.52
CA ARG A 311 8.53 -13.16 12.00
C ARG A 311 7.61 -12.64 10.93
N VAL A 312 6.58 -13.43 10.62
CA VAL A 312 5.63 -13.09 9.58
C VAL A 312 4.21 -13.24 10.12
N GLU A 313 3.38 -12.22 9.88
CA GLU A 313 1.99 -12.17 10.35
C GLU A 313 1.06 -11.71 9.21
N LYS A 314 -0.23 -11.69 9.49
CA LYS A 314 -1.25 -11.07 8.67
C LYS A 314 -1.35 -9.60 9.03
N CYS A 315 -1.31 -8.71 8.04
CA CYS A 315 -1.30 -7.27 8.23
C CYS A 315 -2.63 -6.61 7.82
N GLY A 316 -2.95 -5.48 8.44
CA GLY A 316 -4.20 -4.76 8.21
C GLY A 316 -4.15 -3.76 7.05
N GLY A 317 -2.95 -3.25 6.72
CA GLY A 317 -2.71 -2.33 5.61
C GLY A 317 -2.76 -3.00 4.24
N VAL A 318 -2.70 -2.21 3.19
CA VAL A 318 -2.71 -2.68 1.79
C VAL A 318 -1.48 -2.15 1.05
N THR A 319 -0.92 -2.94 0.14
CA THR A 319 0.23 -2.58 -0.70
C THR A 319 0.00 -3.08 -2.13
N ASP A 320 0.99 -2.92 -3.00
CA ASP A 320 0.96 -3.50 -4.35
C ASP A 320 0.88 -5.02 -4.36
N ALA A 321 1.36 -5.69 -3.31
CA ALA A 321 1.21 -7.14 -3.15
C ALA A 321 -0.25 -7.60 -3.24
N ASN A 322 -1.19 -6.82 -2.68
CA ASN A 322 -2.62 -7.11 -2.75
C ASN A 322 -3.13 -7.24 -4.19
N ASN A 323 -2.76 -6.28 -5.02
CA ASN A 323 -3.21 -6.23 -6.41
C ASN A 323 -2.55 -7.32 -7.26
N LEU A 324 -1.23 -7.48 -7.12
CA LEU A 324 -0.45 -8.43 -7.91
C LEU A 324 -0.84 -9.87 -7.59
N CYS A 325 -0.98 -10.24 -6.32
CA CYS A 325 -1.37 -11.60 -5.94
C CYS A 325 -2.82 -11.93 -6.29
N ALA A 326 -3.71 -10.94 -6.37
CA ALA A 326 -5.07 -11.18 -6.84
C ALA A 326 -5.13 -11.53 -8.34
N VAL A 327 -4.20 -10.99 -9.16
CA VAL A 327 -4.08 -11.29 -10.59
C VAL A 327 -3.22 -12.54 -10.83
N LEU A 328 -2.22 -12.77 -9.98
CA LEU A 328 -1.25 -13.86 -10.05
C LEU A 328 -1.36 -14.74 -8.79
N PRO A 329 -2.41 -15.54 -8.62
CA PRO A 329 -2.72 -16.21 -7.36
C PRO A 329 -1.70 -17.28 -6.92
N GLU A 330 -0.87 -17.78 -7.87
CA GLU A 330 0.21 -18.73 -7.57
C GLU A 330 1.54 -18.06 -7.20
N LEU A 331 1.60 -16.73 -7.22
CA LEU A 331 2.80 -15.97 -6.92
C LEU A 331 3.25 -16.21 -5.46
N ILE A 332 4.51 -16.53 -5.29
CA ILE A 332 5.14 -16.61 -3.96
C ILE A 332 5.43 -15.17 -3.53
N CYS A 333 4.73 -14.67 -2.53
CA CYS A 333 4.84 -13.27 -2.11
C CYS A 333 5.13 -13.15 -0.62
N LEU A 334 6.21 -12.43 -0.29
CA LEU A 334 6.47 -11.90 1.05
C LEU A 334 6.54 -10.39 0.97
N ASP A 335 5.88 -9.72 1.90
CA ASP A 335 5.74 -8.28 1.94
C ASP A 335 6.31 -7.71 3.25
N ASP A 336 6.46 -6.38 3.34
CA ASP A 336 7.16 -5.71 4.45
C ASP A 336 8.61 -6.22 4.59
N MET A 337 9.31 -6.40 3.47
CA MET A 337 10.65 -6.96 3.42
C MET A 337 11.77 -5.90 3.51
N GLY A 338 11.40 -4.63 3.63
CA GLY A 338 12.33 -3.50 3.80
C GLY A 338 12.87 -3.34 5.21
N PRO A 339 13.67 -2.31 5.47
CA PRO A 339 14.13 -1.96 6.82
C PRO A 339 12.97 -1.45 7.68
N ALA A 340 13.01 -1.74 8.99
CA ALA A 340 11.94 -1.38 9.90
C ALA A 340 11.86 0.12 10.17
N GLY A 341 10.65 0.62 10.35
CA GLY A 341 10.37 2.00 10.68
C GLY A 341 8.98 2.17 11.27
N GLY A 342 8.46 3.37 11.21
CA GLY A 342 7.12 3.67 11.70
C GLY A 342 6.74 5.14 11.55
N GLY A 343 5.53 5.47 12.01
CA GLY A 343 4.98 6.81 11.84
C GLY A 343 4.58 7.11 10.40
N PHE A 344 4.25 6.09 9.62
CA PHE A 344 3.87 6.21 8.22
C PHE A 344 2.77 7.23 8.01
N HIS A 345 2.83 7.99 6.91
CA HIS A 345 1.89 9.06 6.55
C HIS A 345 1.81 10.22 7.55
N ALA A 346 2.70 10.28 8.55
CA ALA A 346 2.74 11.34 9.55
C ALA A 346 4.06 12.15 9.49
N PRO A 347 4.07 13.38 10.03
CA PRO A 347 5.29 14.18 10.09
C PRO A 347 6.45 13.55 10.86
N GLU A 348 6.13 12.62 11.76
CA GLU A 348 7.06 11.91 12.63
C GLU A 348 7.57 10.59 12.02
N GLU A 349 7.34 10.36 10.73
CA GLU A 349 7.85 9.19 10.03
C GLU A 349 9.35 8.99 10.25
N TYR A 350 9.74 7.76 10.57
CA TYR A 350 11.13 7.42 10.86
C TYR A 350 11.51 6.04 10.35
N LEU A 351 12.79 5.89 10.02
CA LEU A 351 13.48 4.63 9.80
C LEU A 351 14.29 4.25 11.05
N ASP A 352 14.21 3.02 11.50
CA ASP A 352 15.12 2.47 12.52
C ASP A 352 16.45 2.10 11.86
N ILE A 353 17.49 2.88 12.15
CA ILE A 353 18.82 2.71 11.54
C ILE A 353 19.42 1.33 11.85
N ALA A 354 19.14 0.78 13.03
CA ALA A 354 19.69 -0.52 13.43
C ALA A 354 19.13 -1.69 12.59
N SER A 355 17.97 -1.50 11.93
CA SER A 355 17.36 -2.52 11.07
C SER A 355 18.00 -2.62 9.69
N VAL A 356 18.72 -1.60 9.25
CA VAL A 356 19.22 -1.47 7.86
C VAL A 356 20.19 -2.60 7.48
N GLU A 357 21.28 -2.76 8.23
CA GLU A 357 22.30 -3.77 7.91
C GLU A 357 21.77 -5.20 7.99
N PRO A 358 20.97 -5.57 9.01
CA PRO A 358 20.32 -6.87 9.07
C PRO A 358 19.37 -7.12 7.88
N CYS A 359 18.55 -6.13 7.49
CA CYS A 359 17.64 -6.24 6.36
C CYS A 359 18.38 -6.50 5.03
N VAL A 360 19.41 -5.69 4.72
CA VAL A 360 20.22 -5.87 3.50
C VAL A 360 20.89 -7.23 3.49
N ALA A 361 21.46 -7.69 4.62
CA ALA A 361 22.11 -8.99 4.72
C ALA A 361 21.11 -10.14 4.49
N PHE A 362 19.93 -10.06 5.13
CA PHE A 362 18.88 -11.06 4.99
C PHE A 362 18.35 -11.15 3.56
N LEU A 363 17.95 -10.03 2.96
CA LEU A 363 17.45 -10.03 1.58
C LEU A 363 18.49 -10.50 0.57
N THR A 364 19.75 -10.09 0.76
CA THR A 364 20.84 -10.56 -0.10
C THR A 364 21.01 -12.08 -0.01
N ALA A 365 20.96 -12.66 1.20
CA ALA A 365 21.05 -14.09 1.40
C ALA A 365 19.82 -14.82 0.82
N LEU A 366 18.60 -14.29 1.05
CA LEU A 366 17.35 -14.83 0.56
C LEU A 366 17.31 -14.91 -0.97
N VAL A 367 17.81 -13.87 -1.64
CA VAL A 367 17.87 -13.81 -3.09
C VAL A 367 18.99 -14.70 -3.65
N LYS A 368 20.17 -14.73 -3.01
CA LYS A 368 21.29 -15.57 -3.49
C LYS A 368 21.04 -17.08 -3.37
N ASP A 369 20.13 -17.49 -2.48
CA ASP A 369 19.74 -18.89 -2.28
C ASP A 369 18.70 -19.39 -3.33
N LEU A 370 18.35 -18.57 -4.33
CA LEU A 370 17.44 -18.92 -5.43
C LEU A 370 18.18 -19.64 -6.54
#